data_f20d03d16c669a2e6a51f38dc72cec73
#
_entry.id   f20d03d16c669a2e6a51f38dc72cec73
#
_cell.length_a   1.000
_cell.length_b   1.000
_cell.length_c   1.000
_cell.angle_alpha   90.00
_cell.angle_beta   90.00
_cell.angle_gamma   90.00
#
_symmetry.space_group_name_H-M   'P 1'
#
loop_
_entity.id
_entity.type
_entity.pdbx_description
1 polymer ?
#
loop_
_entity_poly.entity_id
_entity_poly.type
_entity_poly.pdbx_seq_one_letter_code
_entity_poly.pdbx_strand_id
1 'polypeptide(L)'
;MAEPFLSEIRIFSFGFAPKGWALCNGQLLPINQNQALFSLLGTVYGGNGQTNFGLPNLQCKSALHEGNGFTLGQTGGEFAHTVTMSEMPQHPHTFTQNSCVASDVANASVGDPTGAYWANYGKAVYSTPNPNDPIVTGAMHPSTVSNVGGNQPHNNMQPYLVLNFCIALQGIFPSQT
;
A
#
# COMPACT_ATOMS: atom_id res chain seq x y z
N MET A 1 42.07 6.46 0.90
CA MET A 1 40.75 5.85 0.76
C MET A 1 40.86 4.80 -0.35
N ALA A 2 40.29 3.61 -0.15
CA ALA A 2 40.32 2.61 -1.23
C ALA A 2 39.52 3.12 -2.43
N GLU A 3 40.03 2.93 -3.64
CA GLU A 3 39.27 3.25 -4.85
C GLU A 3 38.00 2.41 -4.91
N PRO A 4 36.86 3.00 -5.26
CA PRO A 4 35.62 2.24 -5.40
C PRO A 4 35.68 1.36 -6.67
N PHE A 5 34.84 0.33 -6.71
CA PHE A 5 34.53 -0.30 -7.98
C PHE A 5 33.63 0.61 -8.82
N LEU A 6 33.83 0.59 -10.13
CA LEU A 6 32.92 1.26 -11.05
C LEU A 6 31.49 0.68 -10.87
N SER A 7 30.47 1.55 -10.81
CA SER A 7 29.08 1.16 -10.50
C SER A 7 28.82 0.76 -9.04
N GLU A 8 29.78 0.91 -8.13
CA GLU A 8 29.55 0.68 -6.71
C GLU A 8 28.55 1.70 -6.15
N ILE A 9 27.58 1.25 -5.35
CA ILE A 9 26.63 2.14 -4.67
C ILE A 9 27.03 2.25 -3.21
N ARG A 10 27.15 3.50 -2.71
CA ARG A 10 27.41 3.81 -1.29
C ARG A 10 26.36 4.75 -0.72
N ILE A 11 26.19 4.67 0.59
CA ILE A 11 25.30 5.54 1.36
C ILE A 11 26.14 6.66 1.96
N PHE A 12 25.63 7.90 1.82
CA PHE A 12 26.24 9.10 2.37
C PHE A 12 25.24 9.88 3.22
N SER A 13 25.73 10.48 4.29
CA SER A 13 24.91 11.29 5.21
C SER A 13 24.81 12.77 4.84
N PHE A 14 25.48 13.19 3.77
CA PHE A 14 25.47 14.58 3.29
C PHE A 14 24.68 14.74 1.98
N GLY A 15 24.28 15.97 1.66
CA GLY A 15 23.26 16.31 0.65
C GLY A 15 23.73 16.38 -0.80
N PHE A 16 24.97 15.99 -1.15
CA PHE A 16 25.50 16.09 -2.51
C PHE A 16 26.30 14.84 -2.90
N ALA A 17 26.44 14.60 -4.20
CA ALA A 17 27.32 13.55 -4.69
C ALA A 17 28.78 14.00 -4.65
N PRO A 18 29.73 13.20 -4.07
CA PRO A 18 31.16 13.50 -4.12
C PRO A 18 31.68 13.53 -5.56
N LYS A 19 32.87 14.10 -5.75
CA LYS A 19 33.55 14.07 -7.06
C LYS A 19 33.75 12.63 -7.54
N GLY A 20 33.37 12.34 -8.78
CA GLY A 20 33.41 11.01 -9.37
C GLY A 20 32.22 10.11 -9.00
N TRP A 21 31.20 10.67 -8.35
CA TRP A 21 29.96 9.99 -7.99
C TRP A 21 28.74 10.72 -8.53
N ALA A 22 27.62 10.03 -8.68
CA ALA A 22 26.32 10.60 -9.01
C ALA A 22 25.25 10.10 -8.05
N LEU A 23 24.19 10.88 -7.84
CA LEU A 23 23.04 10.47 -7.03
C LEU A 23 22.23 9.38 -7.74
N CYS A 24 21.77 8.38 -6.99
CA CYS A 24 20.86 7.34 -7.48
C CYS A 24 19.41 7.85 -7.51
N ASN A 25 19.15 8.82 -8.38
CA ASN A 25 17.85 9.49 -8.54
C ASN A 25 17.19 9.24 -9.91
N GLY A 26 17.71 8.27 -10.69
CA GLY A 26 17.18 7.93 -12.00
C GLY A 26 17.61 8.86 -13.14
N GLN A 27 18.62 9.71 -12.93
CA GLN A 27 19.10 10.61 -13.98
C GLN A 27 19.69 9.84 -15.17
N LEU A 28 19.56 10.45 -16.36
CA LEU A 28 20.13 9.93 -17.59
C LEU A 28 21.55 10.46 -17.80
N LEU A 29 22.47 9.58 -18.13
CA LEU A 29 23.84 9.92 -18.46
C LEU A 29 24.14 9.66 -19.95
N PRO A 30 24.97 10.49 -20.59
CA PRO A 30 25.42 10.27 -21.96
C PRO A 30 26.40 9.11 -22.03
N ILE A 31 26.21 8.20 -22.98
CA ILE A 31 27.07 7.00 -23.16
C ILE A 31 28.47 7.37 -23.57
N ASN A 32 28.65 8.38 -24.44
CA ASN A 32 29.96 8.78 -24.98
C ASN A 32 30.94 9.21 -23.87
N GLN A 33 30.44 9.69 -22.72
CA GLN A 33 31.28 10.10 -21.58
C GLN A 33 31.38 9.02 -20.49
N ASN A 34 30.55 7.96 -20.55
CA ASN A 34 30.43 6.95 -19.52
C ASN A 34 30.36 5.52 -20.08
N GLN A 35 31.19 5.23 -21.12
CA GLN A 35 31.13 3.96 -21.83
C GLN A 35 31.37 2.74 -20.93
N ALA A 36 32.34 2.82 -20.02
CA ALA A 36 32.67 1.74 -19.11
C ALA A 36 31.51 1.47 -18.12
N LEU A 37 30.86 2.52 -17.63
CA LEU A 37 29.67 2.39 -16.75
C LEU A 37 28.48 1.83 -17.51
N PHE A 38 28.27 2.26 -18.76
CA PHE A 38 27.23 1.72 -19.63
C PHE A 38 27.42 0.23 -19.92
N SER A 39 28.66 -0.23 -20.08
CA SER A 39 28.96 -1.67 -20.30
C SER A 39 28.55 -2.54 -19.09
N LEU A 40 28.47 -1.97 -17.87
CA LEU A 40 28.04 -2.68 -16.67
C LEU A 40 26.53 -2.58 -16.46
N LEU A 41 25.94 -1.39 -16.65
CA LEU A 41 24.54 -1.13 -16.34
C LEU A 41 23.58 -1.39 -17.49
N GLY A 42 24.06 -1.24 -18.73
CA GLY A 42 23.21 -1.31 -19.91
C GLY A 42 22.05 -0.34 -19.85
N THR A 43 20.87 -0.79 -20.23
CA THR A 43 19.61 -0.06 -20.17
C THR A 43 18.67 -0.56 -19.06
N VAL A 44 19.19 -1.32 -18.09
CA VAL A 44 18.41 -1.93 -16.99
C VAL A 44 17.61 -0.90 -16.21
N TYR A 45 18.16 0.29 -16.01
CA TYR A 45 17.53 1.38 -15.26
C TYR A 45 16.91 2.45 -16.16
N GLY A 46 16.83 2.20 -17.48
CA GLY A 46 16.25 3.10 -18.48
C GLY A 46 17.25 3.72 -19.43
N GLY A 47 16.78 4.68 -20.22
CA GLY A 47 17.55 5.27 -21.32
C GLY A 47 17.26 4.60 -22.67
N ASN A 48 17.82 5.16 -23.75
CA ASN A 48 17.60 4.66 -25.12
C ASN A 48 18.68 3.66 -25.59
N GLY A 49 19.75 3.48 -24.83
CA GLY A 49 20.85 2.57 -25.18
C GLY A 49 21.71 2.97 -26.38
N GLN A 50 21.43 4.13 -26.99
CA GLN A 50 22.17 4.67 -28.14
C GLN A 50 22.97 5.91 -27.78
N THR A 51 22.32 6.87 -27.11
CA THR A 51 22.94 8.13 -26.70
C THR A 51 23.02 8.30 -25.19
N ASN A 52 22.07 7.69 -24.47
CA ASN A 52 21.97 7.79 -23.00
C ASN A 52 21.53 6.47 -22.36
N PHE A 53 21.76 6.36 -21.05
CA PHE A 53 21.29 5.29 -20.18
C PHE A 53 20.92 5.87 -18.82
N GLY A 54 20.06 5.14 -18.08
CA GLY A 54 19.57 5.55 -16.76
C GLY A 54 20.45 5.04 -15.63
N LEU A 55 20.57 5.84 -14.57
CA LEU A 55 21.08 5.39 -13.28
C LEU A 55 19.93 4.81 -12.42
N PRO A 56 20.26 3.94 -11.44
CA PRO A 56 19.28 3.45 -10.47
C PRO A 56 18.53 4.61 -9.79
N ASN A 57 17.23 4.43 -9.56
CA ASN A 57 16.43 5.35 -8.76
C ASN A 57 16.03 4.69 -7.44
N LEU A 58 16.69 5.10 -6.35
CA LEU A 58 16.44 4.61 -4.99
C LEU A 58 15.60 5.56 -4.14
N GLN A 59 15.06 6.63 -4.74
CA GLN A 59 14.17 7.56 -4.03
C GLN A 59 12.88 6.84 -3.61
N CYS A 60 12.56 6.88 -2.33
CA CYS A 60 11.42 6.21 -1.70
C CYS A 60 11.37 4.68 -1.98
N LYS A 61 12.53 4.04 -2.19
CA LYS A 61 12.63 2.59 -2.46
C LYS A 61 13.62 1.92 -1.53
N SER A 62 13.29 0.71 -1.10
CA SER A 62 14.20 -0.19 -0.41
C SER A 62 14.89 -1.10 -1.43
N ALA A 63 16.19 -1.32 -1.26
CA ALA A 63 16.92 -2.25 -2.12
C ALA A 63 16.58 -3.70 -1.76
N LEU A 64 16.27 -4.51 -2.78
CA LEU A 64 16.10 -5.96 -2.69
C LEU A 64 17.23 -6.65 -3.46
N HIS A 65 17.58 -7.87 -3.04
CA HIS A 65 18.52 -8.71 -3.78
C HIS A 65 17.82 -9.37 -4.96
N GLU A 66 18.53 -9.49 -6.08
CA GLU A 66 18.09 -10.22 -7.27
C GLU A 66 17.90 -11.71 -6.95
N GLY A 67 16.86 -12.31 -7.51
CA GLY A 67 16.56 -13.73 -7.35
C GLY A 67 15.13 -13.97 -6.89
N ASN A 68 14.71 -15.23 -6.85
CA ASN A 68 13.41 -15.64 -6.35
C ASN A 68 12.20 -14.93 -7.03
N GLY A 69 12.31 -14.69 -8.34
CA GLY A 69 11.28 -13.99 -9.13
C GLY A 69 11.49 -12.48 -9.27
N PHE A 70 12.51 -11.90 -8.61
CA PHE A 70 12.91 -10.51 -8.77
C PHE A 70 14.10 -10.40 -9.70
N THR A 71 14.00 -9.53 -10.70
CA THR A 71 15.07 -9.27 -11.68
C THR A 71 15.74 -7.93 -11.40
N LEU A 72 17.02 -7.82 -11.79
CA LEU A 72 17.78 -6.59 -11.63
C LEU A 72 17.04 -5.40 -12.29
N GLY A 73 16.93 -4.28 -11.58
CA GLY A 73 16.23 -3.07 -12.04
C GLY A 73 14.72 -3.10 -11.89
N GLN A 74 14.12 -4.22 -11.49
CA GLN A 74 12.68 -4.30 -11.23
C GLN A 74 12.28 -3.38 -10.07
N THR A 75 11.15 -2.68 -10.23
CA THR A 75 10.58 -1.82 -9.19
C THR A 75 9.15 -2.26 -8.88
N GLY A 76 8.76 -2.14 -7.62
CA GLY A 76 7.41 -2.50 -7.17
C GLY A 76 7.09 -1.88 -5.82
N GLY A 77 5.89 -2.19 -5.32
CA GLY A 77 5.39 -1.65 -4.06
C GLY A 77 4.82 -0.23 -4.19
N GLU A 78 4.15 0.21 -3.13
CA GLU A 78 3.48 1.51 -3.03
C GLU A 78 3.82 2.16 -1.69
N PHE A 79 4.09 3.47 -1.71
CA PHE A 79 4.33 4.26 -0.49
C PHE A 79 3.03 4.66 0.22
N ALA A 80 1.91 4.68 -0.50
CA ALA A 80 0.57 4.89 0.06
C ALA A 80 -0.40 3.94 -0.64
N HIS A 81 -1.26 3.30 0.13
CA HIS A 81 -2.18 2.29 -0.36
C HIS A 81 -3.61 2.56 0.09
N THR A 82 -4.57 2.42 -0.83
CA THR A 82 -6.00 2.47 -0.53
C THR A 82 -6.54 1.06 -0.52
N VAL A 83 -7.01 0.59 0.64
CA VAL A 83 -7.58 -0.75 0.78
C VAL A 83 -8.81 -0.89 -0.11
N THR A 84 -8.81 -1.89 -0.98
CA THR A 84 -9.93 -2.26 -1.84
C THR A 84 -10.83 -3.31 -1.18
N MET A 85 -12.05 -3.47 -1.70
CA MET A 85 -12.98 -4.50 -1.18
C MET A 85 -12.42 -5.91 -1.28
N SER A 86 -11.59 -6.21 -2.30
CA SER A 86 -10.97 -7.52 -2.49
C SER A 86 -9.85 -7.83 -1.51
N GLU A 87 -9.27 -6.80 -0.89
CA GLU A 87 -8.19 -6.94 0.09
C GLU A 87 -8.69 -7.03 1.53
N MET A 88 -9.97 -6.70 1.74
CA MET A 88 -10.59 -6.85 3.06
C MET A 88 -10.96 -8.32 3.32
N PRO A 89 -10.58 -8.87 4.48
CA PRO A 89 -11.07 -10.19 4.89
C PRO A 89 -12.60 -10.21 4.94
N GLN A 90 -13.20 -11.30 4.50
CA GLN A 90 -14.64 -11.48 4.67
C GLN A 90 -14.97 -11.53 6.16
N HIS A 91 -15.82 -10.62 6.60
CA HIS A 91 -16.33 -10.59 7.97
C HIS A 91 -17.83 -10.36 7.95
N PRO A 92 -18.66 -11.18 8.58
CA PRO A 92 -20.10 -10.97 8.67
C PRO A 92 -20.40 -9.98 9.81
N HIS A 93 -21.26 -9.03 9.53
CA HIS A 93 -21.96 -8.27 10.59
C HIS A 93 -23.24 -9.02 10.93
N THR A 94 -23.25 -9.71 12.06
CA THR A 94 -24.47 -10.35 12.57
C THR A 94 -25.21 -9.37 13.44
N PHE A 95 -26.44 -9.06 13.05
CA PHE A 95 -27.37 -8.36 13.92
C PHE A 95 -27.99 -9.40 14.87
N THR A 96 -27.45 -9.54 16.07
CA THR A 96 -28.06 -10.39 17.10
C THR A 96 -29.13 -9.57 17.78
N GLN A 97 -30.37 -9.84 17.44
CA GLN A 97 -31.51 -9.36 18.19
C GLN A 97 -31.63 -10.23 19.45
N ASN A 98 -31.26 -9.68 20.59
CA ASN A 98 -31.67 -10.29 21.85
C ASN A 98 -33.19 -10.17 21.91
N SER A 99 -33.88 -11.31 21.96
CA SER A 99 -35.29 -11.40 22.21
C SER A 99 -35.58 -10.71 23.54
N CYS A 100 -36.04 -9.46 23.45
CA CYS A 100 -36.51 -8.77 24.64
C CYS A 100 -37.81 -9.45 25.07
N VAL A 101 -37.81 -9.94 26.29
CA VAL A 101 -39.07 -10.30 26.98
C VAL A 101 -40.00 -9.08 26.88
N ALA A 102 -41.17 -9.28 26.32
CA ALA A 102 -42.16 -8.20 26.16
C ALA A 102 -42.31 -7.46 27.49
N SER A 103 -41.67 -6.31 27.63
CA SER A 103 -41.97 -5.40 28.68
C SER A 103 -43.25 -4.66 28.27
N ASP A 104 -44.14 -4.42 29.24
CA ASP A 104 -45.44 -3.85 29.07
C ASP A 104 -45.53 -2.72 28.05
N VAL A 105 -46.61 -2.75 27.29
CA VAL A 105 -47.01 -1.81 26.23
C VAL A 105 -47.06 -0.33 26.71
N ALA A 106 -46.97 -0.10 28.02
CA ALA A 106 -47.10 1.22 28.63
C ALA A 106 -45.84 2.10 28.51
N ASN A 107 -44.67 1.58 28.09
CA ASN A 107 -43.41 2.28 28.20
C ASN A 107 -42.66 2.52 26.89
N ALA A 108 -43.33 2.48 25.75
CA ALA A 108 -42.74 2.96 24.47
C ALA A 108 -42.72 4.50 24.46
N SER A 109 -41.94 5.13 25.32
CA SER A 109 -41.88 6.59 25.49
C SER A 109 -40.60 7.24 24.97
N VAL A 110 -39.68 6.48 24.43
CA VAL A 110 -38.38 7.00 24.02
C VAL A 110 -38.27 6.96 22.51
N GLY A 111 -38.20 8.14 21.89
CA GLY A 111 -37.96 8.29 20.44
C GLY A 111 -36.49 8.09 20.02
N ASP A 112 -35.58 7.91 20.99
CA ASP A 112 -34.16 7.68 20.76
C ASP A 112 -33.84 6.19 20.98
N PRO A 113 -33.33 5.45 19.97
CA PRO A 113 -32.99 4.05 20.09
C PRO A 113 -31.70 3.80 20.90
N THR A 114 -30.96 4.84 21.29
CA THR A 114 -29.69 4.72 22.00
C THR A 114 -29.91 4.14 23.40
N GLY A 115 -29.49 2.90 23.62
CA GLY A 115 -29.63 2.20 24.88
C GLY A 115 -31.08 1.73 25.20
N ALA A 116 -31.98 1.83 24.23
CA ALA A 116 -33.36 1.41 24.38
C ALA A 116 -33.61 0.00 23.80
N TYR A 117 -34.54 -0.73 24.39
CA TYR A 117 -35.00 -2.02 23.90
C TYR A 117 -36.25 -1.83 23.02
N TRP A 118 -36.44 -2.70 22.05
CA TRP A 118 -37.66 -2.73 21.23
C TRP A 118 -38.86 -2.98 22.12
N ALA A 119 -39.81 -2.05 22.11
CA ALA A 119 -41.05 -2.19 22.88
C ALA A 119 -42.14 -2.86 22.02
N ASN A 120 -42.92 -3.72 22.64
CA ASN A 120 -44.12 -4.28 22.02
C ASN A 120 -45.25 -3.23 22.03
N TYR A 121 -45.51 -2.64 20.85
CA TYR A 121 -46.55 -1.61 20.68
C TYR A 121 -47.94 -2.21 20.41
N GLY A 122 -48.29 -3.32 21.06
CA GLY A 122 -49.62 -3.97 20.88
C GLY A 122 -49.85 -4.60 19.51
N LYS A 123 -48.83 -4.54 18.64
CA LYS A 123 -48.70 -5.33 17.40
C LYS A 123 -47.37 -5.99 17.46
N ALA A 124 -47.32 -7.31 17.26
CA ALA A 124 -46.09 -8.03 17.15
C ALA A 124 -45.28 -7.41 16.02
N VAL A 125 -44.12 -6.81 16.34
CA VAL A 125 -43.19 -6.25 15.34
C VAL A 125 -42.57 -7.39 14.54
N TYR A 126 -42.55 -8.60 15.13
CA TYR A 126 -42.18 -9.84 14.47
C TYR A 126 -43.13 -10.95 14.89
N SER A 127 -43.71 -11.66 13.93
CA SER A 127 -44.51 -12.85 14.18
C SER A 127 -43.67 -14.11 14.03
N THR A 128 -43.97 -15.14 14.81
CA THR A 128 -43.46 -16.50 14.49
C THR A 128 -43.95 -16.90 13.11
N PRO A 129 -43.10 -17.50 12.25
CA PRO A 129 -43.51 -17.93 10.92
C PRO A 129 -44.72 -18.85 11.04
N ASN A 130 -45.86 -18.45 10.51
CA ASN A 130 -46.99 -19.32 10.33
C ASN A 130 -46.75 -20.10 9.02
N PRO A 131 -46.75 -21.43 9.01
CA PRO A 131 -46.50 -22.18 7.80
C PRO A 131 -47.48 -21.93 6.67
N ASN A 132 -48.61 -21.28 6.96
CA ASN A 132 -49.67 -20.93 6.00
C ASN A 132 -49.59 -19.47 5.51
N ASP A 133 -48.72 -18.64 6.08
CA ASP A 133 -48.51 -17.27 5.61
C ASP A 133 -47.29 -17.16 4.72
N PRO A 134 -47.38 -16.44 3.60
CA PRO A 134 -46.20 -16.21 2.76
C PRO A 134 -45.15 -15.46 3.57
N ILE A 135 -43.94 -16.03 3.67
CA ILE A 135 -42.79 -15.38 4.29
C ILE A 135 -42.44 -14.16 3.43
N VAL A 136 -42.83 -12.97 3.88
CA VAL A 136 -42.36 -11.75 3.24
C VAL A 136 -40.99 -11.43 3.83
N THR A 137 -39.92 -11.86 3.11
CA THR A 137 -38.57 -11.43 3.42
C THR A 137 -38.41 -9.99 2.98
N GLY A 138 -38.59 -9.04 3.88
CA GLY A 138 -38.22 -7.65 3.65
C GLY A 138 -36.78 -7.43 4.01
N ALA A 139 -36.01 -6.84 3.09
CA ALA A 139 -34.69 -6.32 3.44
C ALA A 139 -34.86 -5.09 4.33
N MET A 140 -34.10 -4.97 5.40
CA MET A 140 -34.05 -3.72 6.17
C MET A 140 -33.61 -2.56 5.26
N HIS A 141 -34.08 -1.36 5.57
CA HIS A 141 -33.73 -0.17 4.80
C HIS A 141 -32.18 -0.03 4.78
N PRO A 142 -31.56 0.28 3.63
CA PRO A 142 -30.10 0.38 3.52
C PRO A 142 -29.43 1.34 4.51
N SER A 143 -30.18 2.34 5.02
CA SER A 143 -29.69 3.28 6.03
C SER A 143 -29.70 2.76 7.46
N THR A 144 -30.18 1.52 7.69
CA THR A 144 -30.19 0.90 9.03
C THR A 144 -28.75 0.65 9.54
N VAL A 145 -27.81 0.41 8.61
CA VAL A 145 -26.39 0.31 8.90
C VAL A 145 -25.69 1.35 8.04
N SER A 146 -25.10 2.36 8.65
CA SER A 146 -24.32 3.36 7.93
C SER A 146 -22.95 2.80 7.56
N ASN A 147 -22.49 3.16 6.35
CA ASN A 147 -21.12 2.87 5.97
C ASN A 147 -20.17 3.74 6.80
N VAL A 148 -19.17 3.12 7.43
CA VAL A 148 -18.08 3.80 8.12
C VAL A 148 -16.79 3.48 7.37
N GLY A 149 -16.06 4.53 6.98
CA GLY A 149 -14.79 4.42 6.27
C GLY A 149 -14.62 5.62 5.34
N GLY A 150 -13.37 5.96 5.01
CA GLY A 150 -13.04 7.16 4.24
C GLY A 150 -12.42 6.91 2.88
N ASN A 151 -12.12 5.66 2.49
CA ASN A 151 -11.39 5.33 1.26
C ASN A 151 -10.13 6.18 1.02
N GLN A 152 -9.54 6.69 2.12
CA GLN A 152 -8.32 7.48 2.05
C GLN A 152 -7.09 6.56 2.03
N PRO A 153 -6.10 6.85 1.18
CA PRO A 153 -4.86 6.10 1.20
C PRO A 153 -4.15 6.28 2.55
N HIS A 154 -3.72 5.18 3.13
CA HIS A 154 -2.86 5.20 4.32
C HIS A 154 -1.39 5.11 3.90
N ASN A 155 -0.52 5.69 4.74
CA ASN A 155 0.92 5.59 4.52
C ASN A 155 1.39 4.15 4.78
N ASN A 156 1.97 3.52 3.76
CA ASN A 156 2.48 2.15 3.80
C ASN A 156 4.00 2.08 4.06
N MET A 157 4.64 3.22 4.28
CA MET A 157 6.08 3.29 4.56
C MET A 157 6.36 2.96 6.03
N GLN A 158 7.31 2.04 6.26
CA GLN A 158 7.86 1.83 7.60
C GLN A 158 8.62 3.10 8.09
N PRO A 159 8.86 3.26 9.41
CA PRO A 159 9.71 4.34 9.91
C PRO A 159 11.06 4.36 9.19
N TYR A 160 11.47 5.53 8.71
CA TYR A 160 12.66 5.68 7.86
C TYR A 160 13.54 6.85 8.28
N LEU A 161 14.82 6.74 7.93
CA LEU A 161 15.80 7.83 7.97
C LEU A 161 16.32 8.05 6.54
N VAL A 162 16.24 9.28 6.07
CA VAL A 162 16.68 9.62 4.70
C VAL A 162 18.20 9.79 4.66
N LEU A 163 18.84 9.01 3.80
CA LEU A 163 20.26 9.10 3.46
C LEU A 163 20.41 9.11 1.94
N ASN A 164 21.51 9.66 1.43
CA ASN A 164 21.78 9.70 0.00
C ASN A 164 22.49 8.43 -0.47
N PHE A 165 21.97 7.85 -1.55
CA PHE A 165 22.64 6.77 -2.29
C PHE A 165 23.35 7.36 -3.49
N CYS A 166 24.63 7.12 -3.62
CA CYS A 166 25.42 7.56 -4.76
C CYS A 166 26.09 6.36 -5.43
N ILE A 167 26.23 6.44 -6.75
CA ILE A 167 26.90 5.46 -7.60
C ILE A 167 28.22 6.02 -8.10
N ALA A 168 29.28 5.20 -8.10
CA ALA A 168 30.60 5.57 -8.59
C ALA A 168 30.61 5.62 -10.12
N LEU A 169 30.95 6.77 -10.68
CA LEU A 169 31.14 7.01 -12.11
C LEU A 169 32.58 6.68 -12.56
N GLN A 170 33.50 6.59 -11.61
CA GLN A 170 34.92 6.29 -11.82
C GLN A 170 35.39 5.30 -10.76
N GLY A 171 36.25 4.38 -11.11
CA GLY A 171 36.76 3.34 -10.23
C GLY A 171 37.32 2.14 -10.97
N ILE A 172 37.64 1.09 -10.22
CA ILE A 172 38.18 -0.16 -10.77
C ILE A 172 37.06 -0.91 -11.50
N PHE A 173 37.29 -1.31 -12.74
CA PHE A 173 36.32 -2.14 -13.48
C PHE A 173 36.21 -3.52 -12.82
N PRO A 174 35.01 -3.98 -12.39
CA PRO A 174 34.87 -5.30 -11.78
C PRO A 174 35.07 -6.38 -12.84
N SER A 175 36.00 -7.31 -12.60
CA SER A 175 36.18 -8.50 -13.44
C SER A 175 35.31 -9.64 -12.91
N GLN A 176 34.63 -10.33 -13.80
CA GLN A 176 34.04 -11.64 -13.50
C GLN A 176 35.17 -12.67 -13.51
N THR A 177 35.43 -13.31 -12.38
CA THR A 177 36.37 -14.45 -12.28
C THR A 177 35.61 -15.74 -12.46
#